data_674db018344f4b71d9fa9b62a05a7455
#
_entry.id   674db018344f4b71d9fa9b62a05a7455
#
_cell.length_a   1.000
_cell.length_b   1.000
_cell.length_c   1.000
_cell.angle_alpha   90.00
_cell.angle_beta   90.00
_cell.angle_gamma   90.00
#
_symmetry.space_group_name_H-M   'P 1'
#
loop_
_entity.id
_entity.type
_entity.pdbx_description
1 polymer ?
#
loop_
_entity_poly.entity_id
_entity_poly.type
_entity_poly.pdbx_seq_one_letter_code
_entity_poly.pdbx_strand_id
1 'polypeptide(L)'
;NSDSRQGSGSGLLIEGNLILTNAHVIANATFLEVQRHGETKRYEAEVIYVSHESDLALVRPKAVDTYKDIPALELGDLPKMQQQVEVYGFPIGGNTLSVTRGVVSRIEKQNYVHTGENLIAVQVDAAINFGNSGGPVISDGKVVGVAMQSNFLTENIGYMIPIPIIRHVLNDVKDGKVDGYGFHGFLTQSLENPSMRRRYGLQDQETGILV
;
A
#
# COMPACT_ATOMS: atom_id res chain seq x y z
N ASN A 1 35.23 -4.02 -3.88
CA ASN A 1 34.03 -4.45 -4.64
C ASN A 1 32.86 -4.38 -3.67
N SER A 2 32.17 -3.25 -3.64
CA SER A 2 30.86 -3.15 -2.97
C SER A 2 29.86 -3.83 -3.89
N ASP A 3 29.32 -4.95 -3.48
CA ASP A 3 28.13 -5.57 -4.10
C ASP A 3 26.98 -4.57 -3.97
N SER A 4 26.76 -3.75 -5.00
CA SER A 4 25.57 -2.90 -5.10
C SER A 4 24.40 -3.82 -5.40
N ARG A 5 23.58 -4.10 -4.37
CA ARG A 5 22.32 -4.81 -4.57
C ARG A 5 21.34 -3.84 -5.22
N GLN A 6 20.83 -4.21 -6.37
CA GLN A 6 19.79 -3.45 -7.07
C GLN A 6 18.42 -4.00 -6.65
N GLY A 7 17.60 -3.14 -6.04
CA GLY A 7 16.18 -3.40 -5.79
C GLY A 7 15.33 -2.74 -6.87
N SER A 8 14.14 -3.26 -7.11
CA SER A 8 13.15 -2.66 -8.00
C SER A 8 11.75 -2.82 -7.42
N GLY A 9 10.85 -1.93 -7.80
CA GLY A 9 9.45 -1.96 -7.42
C GLY A 9 8.62 -1.09 -8.35
N SER A 10 7.37 -0.89 -8.00
CA SER A 10 6.42 -0.08 -8.76
C SER A 10 6.07 1.20 -8.03
N GLY A 11 5.47 2.13 -8.74
CA GLY A 11 4.94 3.38 -8.18
C GLY A 11 3.87 3.97 -9.08
N LEU A 12 3.18 4.97 -8.59
CA LEU A 12 2.14 5.67 -9.32
C LEU A 12 2.33 7.18 -9.24
N LEU A 13 2.11 7.87 -10.36
CA LEU A 13 2.14 9.32 -10.42
C LEU A 13 0.86 9.88 -9.80
N ILE A 14 1.02 10.75 -8.81
CA ILE A 14 -0.04 11.52 -8.17
C ILE A 14 0.18 13.01 -8.39
N GLU A 15 -0.76 13.83 -7.93
CA GLU A 15 -0.66 15.29 -8.04
C GLU A 15 0.68 15.85 -7.49
N GLY A 16 1.16 16.95 -8.06
CA GLY A 16 2.38 17.62 -7.63
C GLY A 16 3.68 17.00 -8.20
N ASN A 17 3.58 16.21 -9.27
CA ASN A 17 4.72 15.48 -9.86
C ASN A 17 5.41 14.58 -8.84
N LEU A 18 4.60 13.96 -7.96
CA LEU A 18 5.03 13.02 -6.94
C LEU A 18 4.72 11.59 -7.37
N ILE A 19 5.59 10.69 -7.01
CA ILE A 19 5.39 9.25 -7.20
C ILE A 19 5.19 8.62 -5.82
N LEU A 20 4.02 8.01 -5.62
CA LEU A 20 3.72 7.23 -4.45
C LEU A 20 4.18 5.80 -4.66
N THR A 21 4.85 5.22 -3.66
CA THR A 21 5.33 3.84 -3.64
C THR A 21 5.35 3.31 -2.20
N ASN A 22 5.82 2.08 -1.97
CA ASN A 22 6.04 1.58 -0.62
C ASN A 22 7.38 2.06 -0.03
N ALA A 23 7.42 2.24 1.29
CA ALA A 23 8.64 2.59 2.01
C ALA A 23 9.70 1.48 1.89
N HIS A 24 9.30 0.21 1.97
CA HIS A 24 10.23 -0.92 1.82
C HIS A 24 10.87 -1.02 0.43
N VAL A 25 10.21 -0.52 -0.62
CA VAL A 25 10.75 -0.50 -2.00
C VAL A 25 11.97 0.40 -2.10
N ILE A 26 11.99 1.51 -1.36
CA ILE A 26 13.07 2.49 -1.37
C ILE A 26 14.01 2.37 -0.17
N ALA A 27 13.75 1.40 0.73
CA ALA A 27 14.55 1.22 1.94
C ALA A 27 16.02 0.95 1.61
N ASN A 28 16.91 1.65 2.31
CA ASN A 28 18.37 1.56 2.15
C ASN A 28 18.89 1.92 0.74
N ALA A 29 18.09 2.57 -0.09
CA ALA A 29 18.53 3.06 -1.39
C ALA A 29 19.51 4.22 -1.19
N THR A 30 20.74 4.10 -1.71
CA THR A 30 21.72 5.18 -1.80
C THR A 30 21.58 5.98 -3.09
N PHE A 31 20.89 5.41 -4.07
CA PHE A 31 20.59 6.02 -5.35
C PHE A 31 19.22 5.53 -5.82
N LEU A 32 18.39 6.46 -6.30
CA LEU A 32 17.02 6.18 -6.70
C LEU A 32 16.77 6.70 -8.12
N GLU A 33 16.23 5.84 -8.96
CA GLU A 33 15.78 6.20 -10.31
C GLU A 33 14.32 5.80 -10.49
N VAL A 34 13.63 6.57 -11.31
CA VAL A 34 12.28 6.28 -11.78
C VAL A 34 12.24 6.17 -13.30
N GLN A 35 11.45 5.25 -13.80
CA GLN A 35 11.27 5.00 -15.23
C GLN A 35 9.80 4.85 -15.54
N ARG A 36 9.31 5.51 -16.58
CA ARG A 36 7.95 5.34 -17.05
C ARG A 36 7.82 4.11 -17.93
N HIS A 37 6.71 3.43 -17.85
CA HIS A 37 6.35 2.36 -18.78
C HIS A 37 6.43 2.83 -20.24
N GLY A 38 7.07 2.01 -21.07
CA GLY A 38 7.27 2.34 -22.50
C GLY A 38 8.42 3.28 -22.80
N GLU A 39 9.11 3.83 -21.81
CA GLU A 39 10.30 4.65 -21.97
C GLU A 39 11.57 3.88 -21.61
N THR A 40 12.67 4.18 -22.29
CA THR A 40 14.00 3.66 -21.94
C THR A 40 14.75 4.59 -20.98
N LYS A 41 14.30 5.84 -20.89
CA LYS A 41 14.95 6.86 -20.08
C LYS A 41 14.62 6.66 -18.60
N ARG A 42 15.67 6.75 -17.78
CA ARG A 42 15.57 6.75 -16.32
C ARG A 42 15.87 8.15 -15.80
N TYR A 43 15.20 8.53 -14.74
CA TYR A 43 15.35 9.84 -14.12
C TYR A 43 15.75 9.65 -12.67
N GLU A 44 16.83 10.29 -12.29
CA GLU A 44 17.22 10.35 -10.88
C GLU A 44 16.08 10.98 -10.06
N ALA A 45 15.80 10.42 -8.90
CA ALA A 45 14.73 10.86 -8.02
C ALA A 45 15.24 11.07 -6.59
N GLU A 46 14.51 11.87 -5.84
CA GLU A 46 14.75 12.11 -4.42
C GLU A 46 13.56 11.67 -3.58
N VAL A 47 13.84 11.29 -2.36
CA VAL A 47 12.81 10.94 -1.38
C VAL A 47 12.28 12.24 -0.76
N ILE A 48 10.97 12.45 -0.86
CA ILE A 48 10.28 13.61 -0.31
C ILE A 48 9.74 13.31 1.09
N TYR A 49 9.18 12.11 1.26
CA TYR A 49 8.58 11.68 2.52
C TYR A 49 8.58 10.16 2.65
N VAL A 50 8.75 9.68 3.86
CA VAL A 50 8.62 8.25 4.19
C VAL A 50 7.78 8.10 5.45
N SER A 51 6.69 7.36 5.34
CA SER A 51 5.95 6.85 6.49
C SER A 51 6.28 5.38 6.68
N HIS A 52 7.15 5.10 7.63
CA HIS A 52 7.50 3.72 7.95
C HIS A 52 6.32 2.96 8.54
N GLU A 53 5.48 3.60 9.36
CA GLU A 53 4.32 2.98 9.99
C GLU A 53 3.32 2.42 8.95
N SER A 54 3.06 3.17 7.89
CA SER A 54 2.11 2.79 6.83
C SER A 54 2.75 2.13 5.62
N ASP A 55 4.08 1.93 5.63
CA ASP A 55 4.83 1.41 4.49
C ASP A 55 4.60 2.19 3.20
N LEU A 56 4.52 3.51 3.28
CA LEU A 56 4.36 4.42 2.14
C LEU A 56 5.53 5.39 2.02
N ALA A 57 5.86 5.76 0.78
CA ALA A 57 6.86 6.77 0.48
C ALA A 57 6.45 7.63 -0.71
N LEU A 58 6.88 8.88 -0.68
CA LEU A 58 6.77 9.81 -1.79
C LEU A 58 8.16 10.11 -2.33
N VAL A 59 8.33 9.95 -3.62
CA VAL A 59 9.55 10.30 -4.33
C VAL A 59 9.25 11.29 -5.45
N ARG A 60 10.23 12.08 -5.84
CA ARG A 60 10.11 13.08 -6.91
C ARG A 60 11.29 12.95 -7.86
N PRO A 61 11.06 12.96 -9.18
CA PRO A 61 12.15 13.12 -10.14
C PRO A 61 12.87 14.45 -9.89
N LYS A 62 14.21 14.44 -9.85
CA LYS A 62 15.00 15.67 -9.66
C LYS A 62 14.84 16.67 -10.81
N ALA A 63 14.60 16.18 -12.02
CA ALA A 63 14.28 17.03 -13.15
C ALA A 63 12.83 17.53 -13.02
N VAL A 64 12.65 18.81 -12.78
CA VAL A 64 11.37 19.44 -12.43
C VAL A 64 10.25 19.20 -13.44
N ASP A 65 10.59 19.11 -14.71
CA ASP A 65 9.62 18.93 -15.80
C ASP A 65 9.35 17.46 -16.16
N THR A 66 9.93 16.52 -15.41
CA THR A 66 9.67 15.10 -15.63
C THR A 66 8.23 14.79 -15.29
N TYR A 67 7.52 14.20 -16.25
CA TYR A 67 6.11 13.77 -16.08
C TYR A 67 5.07 14.89 -15.90
N LYS A 68 5.44 16.18 -16.04
CA LYS A 68 4.50 17.31 -15.88
C LYS A 68 3.29 17.24 -16.84
N ASP A 69 3.49 16.69 -18.04
CA ASP A 69 2.47 16.58 -19.08
C ASP A 69 1.69 15.25 -18.98
N ILE A 70 1.95 14.46 -17.93
CA ILE A 70 1.26 13.19 -17.70
C ILE A 70 0.16 13.43 -16.64
N PRO A 71 -1.08 13.07 -16.93
CA PRO A 71 -2.13 13.20 -15.92
C PRO A 71 -1.84 12.31 -14.73
N ALA A 72 -1.91 12.89 -13.53
CA ALA A 72 -1.85 12.14 -12.28
C ALA A 72 -3.04 11.19 -12.19
N LEU A 73 -2.84 10.06 -11.52
CA LEU A 73 -3.93 9.14 -11.22
C LEU A 73 -4.82 9.72 -10.13
N GLU A 74 -6.12 9.67 -10.34
CA GLU A 74 -7.10 10.14 -9.37
C GLU A 74 -7.27 9.12 -8.23
N LEU A 75 -7.27 9.61 -6.99
CA LEU A 75 -7.54 8.79 -5.82
C LEU A 75 -9.05 8.60 -5.64
N GLY A 76 -9.49 7.36 -5.56
CA GLY A 76 -10.87 6.96 -5.26
C GLY A 76 -11.16 6.90 -3.77
N ASP A 77 -12.04 5.98 -3.39
CA ASP A 77 -12.45 5.72 -2.02
C ASP A 77 -12.12 4.29 -1.60
N LEU A 78 -12.42 3.94 -0.34
CA LEU A 78 -12.29 2.56 0.14
C LEU A 78 -13.23 1.66 -0.68
N PRO A 79 -12.72 0.62 -1.34
CA PRO A 79 -13.54 -0.26 -2.16
C PRO A 79 -14.45 -1.12 -1.27
N LYS A 80 -15.54 -1.62 -1.87
CA LYS A 80 -16.46 -2.54 -1.21
C LYS A 80 -16.01 -4.00 -1.37
N MET A 81 -16.50 -4.86 -0.49
CA MET A 81 -16.36 -6.32 -0.64
C MET A 81 -16.87 -6.75 -2.02
N GLN A 82 -16.14 -7.68 -2.67
CA GLN A 82 -16.41 -8.19 -4.00
C GLN A 82 -16.29 -7.16 -5.15
N GLN A 83 -15.86 -5.94 -4.86
CA GLN A 83 -15.58 -4.95 -5.91
C GLN A 83 -14.37 -5.40 -6.73
N GLN A 84 -14.48 -5.31 -8.06
CA GLN A 84 -13.42 -5.69 -8.99
C GLN A 84 -12.26 -4.70 -8.92
N VAL A 85 -11.05 -5.22 -8.93
CA VAL A 85 -9.80 -4.44 -8.88
C VAL A 85 -8.79 -4.95 -9.90
N GLU A 86 -7.94 -4.06 -10.37
CA GLU A 86 -6.80 -4.34 -11.22
C GLU A 86 -5.53 -3.84 -10.54
N VAL A 87 -4.53 -4.70 -10.45
CA VAL A 87 -3.22 -4.40 -9.88
C VAL A 87 -2.22 -4.20 -11.00
N TYR A 88 -1.59 -3.05 -11.03
CA TYR A 88 -0.60 -2.66 -12.03
C TYR A 88 0.79 -2.66 -11.41
N GLY A 89 1.79 -3.22 -12.10
CA GLY A 89 3.15 -3.20 -11.58
C GLY A 89 4.16 -3.82 -12.53
N PHE A 90 5.42 -3.80 -12.07
CA PHE A 90 6.56 -4.34 -12.82
C PHE A 90 7.18 -5.50 -12.03
N PRO A 91 6.70 -6.73 -12.22
CA PRO A 91 7.22 -7.89 -11.50
C PRO A 91 8.72 -8.08 -11.79
N ILE A 92 9.44 -8.62 -10.81
CA ILE A 92 10.88 -8.88 -10.93
C ILE A 92 11.15 -9.77 -12.14
N GLY A 93 12.15 -9.34 -12.94
CA GLY A 93 12.56 -10.03 -14.16
C GLY A 93 11.90 -9.51 -15.42
N GLY A 94 11.02 -8.50 -15.35
CA GLY A 94 10.39 -7.87 -16.50
C GLY A 94 10.43 -6.35 -16.46
N ASN A 95 10.65 -5.73 -17.61
CA ASN A 95 10.53 -4.27 -17.80
C ASN A 95 9.16 -3.91 -18.42
N THR A 96 8.26 -4.90 -18.52
CA THR A 96 6.93 -4.74 -19.10
C THR A 96 5.89 -4.65 -18.00
N LEU A 97 4.97 -3.71 -18.14
CA LEU A 97 3.85 -3.56 -17.22
C LEU A 97 3.02 -4.84 -17.18
N SER A 98 2.80 -5.34 -15.98
CA SER A 98 1.88 -6.45 -15.70
C SER A 98 0.60 -5.89 -15.13
N VAL A 99 -0.52 -6.47 -15.54
CA VAL A 99 -1.85 -6.16 -14.99
C VAL A 99 -2.48 -7.48 -14.55
N THR A 100 -2.80 -7.58 -13.27
CA THR A 100 -3.55 -8.70 -12.72
C THR A 100 -4.91 -8.20 -12.24
N ARG A 101 -5.93 -9.06 -12.33
CA ARG A 101 -7.32 -8.70 -11.98
C ARG A 101 -7.85 -9.65 -10.92
N GLY A 102 -8.64 -9.11 -10.02
CA GLY A 102 -9.31 -9.85 -8.97
C GLY A 102 -10.43 -9.03 -8.32
N VAL A 103 -10.85 -9.45 -7.14
CA VAL A 103 -11.87 -8.78 -6.33
C VAL A 103 -11.38 -8.54 -4.91
N VAL A 104 -12.01 -7.58 -4.25
CA VAL A 104 -11.81 -7.37 -2.81
C VAL A 104 -12.39 -8.55 -2.03
N SER A 105 -11.52 -9.29 -1.36
CA SER A 105 -11.87 -10.50 -0.60
C SER A 105 -12.14 -10.21 0.87
N ARG A 106 -11.45 -9.20 1.44
CA ARG A 106 -11.55 -8.87 2.87
C ARG A 106 -11.06 -7.44 3.14
N ILE A 107 -11.67 -6.79 4.13
CA ILE A 107 -11.19 -5.52 4.68
C ILE A 107 -11.00 -5.75 6.17
N GLU A 108 -9.77 -5.70 6.65
CA GLU A 108 -9.45 -6.06 8.03
C GLU A 108 -8.26 -5.27 8.58
N LYS A 109 -8.08 -5.33 9.88
CA LYS A 109 -6.84 -4.88 10.53
C LYS A 109 -5.79 -5.97 10.34
N GLN A 110 -4.70 -5.63 9.69
CA GLN A 110 -3.62 -6.54 9.35
C GLN A 110 -2.29 -6.02 9.88
N ASN A 111 -1.42 -6.93 10.29
CA ASN A 111 -0.05 -6.58 10.61
C ASN A 111 0.73 -6.31 9.30
N TYR A 112 1.26 -5.11 9.16
CA TYR A 112 2.09 -4.75 8.01
C TYR A 112 3.48 -5.36 8.18
N VAL A 113 3.79 -6.33 7.34
CA VAL A 113 4.97 -7.21 7.47
C VAL A 113 6.30 -6.44 7.59
N HIS A 114 6.41 -5.32 6.88
CA HIS A 114 7.64 -4.52 6.87
C HIS A 114 7.77 -3.55 8.05
N THR A 115 6.68 -3.25 8.73
CA THR A 115 6.64 -2.22 9.80
C THR A 115 6.29 -2.80 11.16
N GLY A 116 5.56 -3.91 11.19
CA GLY A 116 5.01 -4.49 12.41
C GLY A 116 3.76 -3.78 12.93
N GLU A 117 3.33 -2.70 12.27
CA GLU A 117 2.14 -1.95 12.65
C GLU A 117 0.85 -2.67 12.24
N ASN A 118 -0.20 -2.51 13.06
CA ASN A 118 -1.51 -3.09 12.81
C ASN A 118 -2.45 -2.02 12.24
N LEU A 119 -2.50 -1.92 10.93
CA LEU A 119 -3.33 -0.96 10.21
C LEU A 119 -4.40 -1.65 9.37
N ILE A 120 -5.38 -0.87 8.92
CA ILE A 120 -6.37 -1.37 7.96
C ILE A 120 -5.67 -1.75 6.65
N ALA A 121 -5.96 -2.95 6.15
CA ALA A 121 -5.54 -3.43 4.85
C ALA A 121 -6.71 -4.07 4.12
N VAL A 122 -6.62 -4.10 2.80
CA VAL A 122 -7.62 -4.75 1.95
C VAL A 122 -6.97 -5.94 1.27
N GLN A 123 -7.51 -7.12 1.53
CA GLN A 123 -7.13 -8.35 0.85
C GLN A 123 -7.80 -8.44 -0.51
N VAL A 124 -7.01 -8.80 -1.51
CA VAL A 124 -7.49 -9.05 -2.87
C VAL A 124 -7.02 -10.42 -3.34
N ASP A 125 -7.76 -11.05 -4.22
CA ASP A 125 -7.39 -12.33 -4.86
C ASP A 125 -6.64 -12.11 -6.19
N ALA A 126 -6.38 -10.85 -6.57
CA ALA A 126 -5.46 -10.53 -7.64
C ALA A 126 -4.02 -10.92 -7.25
N ALA A 127 -3.28 -11.51 -8.17
CA ALA A 127 -1.89 -11.89 -7.91
C ALA A 127 -1.02 -10.65 -7.68
N ILE A 128 -0.43 -10.54 -6.48
CA ILE A 128 0.57 -9.53 -6.12
C ILE A 128 1.89 -10.25 -5.89
N ASN A 129 2.82 -10.06 -6.83
CA ASN A 129 4.14 -10.68 -6.81
C ASN A 129 5.22 -9.63 -6.49
N PHE A 130 6.44 -10.12 -6.23
CA PHE A 130 7.62 -9.26 -6.12
C PHE A 130 7.73 -8.30 -7.31
N GLY A 131 7.93 -7.01 -7.03
CA GLY A 131 7.99 -5.93 -8.01
C GLY A 131 6.66 -5.21 -8.24
N ASN A 132 5.51 -5.82 -7.94
CA ASN A 132 4.21 -5.12 -7.97
C ASN A 132 4.03 -4.19 -6.76
N SER A 133 4.78 -4.41 -5.66
CA SER A 133 4.76 -3.54 -4.47
C SER A 133 4.99 -2.09 -4.86
N GLY A 134 4.15 -1.20 -4.32
CA GLY A 134 4.14 0.23 -4.64
C GLY A 134 3.29 0.60 -5.86
N GLY A 135 2.86 -0.38 -6.65
CA GLY A 135 2.00 -0.15 -7.80
C GLY A 135 0.55 0.16 -7.44
N PRO A 136 -0.19 0.85 -8.32
CA PRO A 136 -1.59 1.18 -8.07
C PRO A 136 -2.50 -0.04 -8.15
N VAL A 137 -3.47 -0.08 -7.25
CA VAL A 137 -4.66 -0.91 -7.36
C VAL A 137 -5.81 -0.01 -7.80
N ILE A 138 -6.40 -0.33 -8.95
CA ILE A 138 -7.39 0.51 -9.62
C ILE A 138 -8.74 -0.20 -9.63
N SER A 139 -9.79 0.56 -9.38
CA SER A 139 -11.18 0.17 -9.58
C SER A 139 -11.96 1.34 -10.16
N ASP A 140 -12.78 1.10 -11.17
CA ASP A 140 -13.59 2.12 -11.84
C ASP A 140 -12.76 3.34 -12.30
N GLY A 141 -11.53 3.09 -12.78
CA GLY A 141 -10.62 4.13 -13.29
C GLY A 141 -9.92 4.97 -12.21
N LYS A 142 -10.12 4.68 -10.91
CA LYS A 142 -9.53 5.41 -9.79
C LYS A 142 -8.64 4.50 -8.94
N VAL A 143 -7.63 5.08 -8.32
CA VAL A 143 -6.77 4.37 -7.38
C VAL A 143 -7.53 4.11 -6.09
N VAL A 144 -7.68 2.86 -5.71
CA VAL A 144 -8.34 2.43 -4.46
C VAL A 144 -7.33 1.93 -3.41
N GLY A 145 -6.06 1.77 -3.81
CA GLY A 145 -4.98 1.39 -2.90
C GLY A 145 -3.63 1.28 -3.60
N VAL A 146 -2.62 0.98 -2.82
CA VAL A 146 -1.26 0.68 -3.24
C VAL A 146 -0.96 -0.79 -2.92
N ALA A 147 -0.51 -1.56 -3.90
CA ALA A 147 -0.17 -2.96 -3.73
C ALA A 147 0.93 -3.13 -2.69
N MET A 148 0.71 -4.02 -1.75
CA MET A 148 1.66 -4.38 -0.71
C MET A 148 1.76 -5.91 -0.67
N GLN A 149 2.98 -6.41 -0.76
CA GLN A 149 3.18 -7.85 -0.65
C GLN A 149 2.97 -8.31 0.79
N SER A 150 2.15 -9.33 0.96
CA SER A 150 2.01 -10.05 2.23
C SER A 150 2.98 -11.23 2.32
N ASN A 151 3.04 -11.85 3.49
CA ASN A 151 3.92 -12.94 3.90
C ASN A 151 4.20 -13.97 2.81
N PHE A 152 5.48 -14.34 2.66
CA PHE A 152 6.00 -15.37 1.73
C PHE A 152 5.39 -16.78 1.90
N LEU A 153 4.61 -17.00 2.95
CA LEU A 153 4.09 -18.33 3.31
C LEU A 153 2.65 -18.57 2.83
N THR A 154 1.98 -17.56 2.26
CA THR A 154 0.61 -17.70 1.79
C THR A 154 0.55 -17.45 0.29
N GLU A 155 0.38 -18.52 -0.48
CA GLU A 155 0.14 -18.41 -1.93
C GLU A 155 -1.20 -17.75 -2.21
N ASN A 156 -1.25 -16.87 -3.23
CA ASN A 156 -2.46 -16.23 -3.76
C ASN A 156 -3.20 -15.28 -2.79
N ILE A 157 -2.52 -14.70 -1.80
CA ILE A 157 -3.08 -13.64 -0.96
C ILE A 157 -2.31 -12.36 -1.20
N GLY A 158 -2.94 -11.39 -1.85
CA GLY A 158 -2.44 -10.04 -2.02
C GLY A 158 -3.09 -9.09 -1.03
N TYR A 159 -2.34 -8.11 -0.55
CA TYR A 159 -2.89 -7.00 0.23
C TYR A 159 -2.59 -5.68 -0.47
N MET A 160 -3.45 -4.70 -0.22
CA MET A 160 -3.17 -3.31 -0.58
C MET A 160 -3.37 -2.39 0.62
N ILE A 161 -2.58 -1.34 0.64
CA ILE A 161 -2.73 -0.20 1.54
C ILE A 161 -3.87 0.65 0.99
N PRO A 162 -5.00 0.80 1.70
CA PRO A 162 -6.19 1.45 1.16
C PRO A 162 -6.12 2.98 1.23
N ILE A 163 -6.99 3.62 0.47
CA ILE A 163 -7.07 5.09 0.34
C ILE A 163 -7.13 5.85 1.68
N PRO A 164 -7.84 5.42 2.72
CA PRO A 164 -7.82 6.15 4.00
C PRO A 164 -6.41 6.33 4.58
N ILE A 165 -5.57 5.29 4.50
CA ILE A 165 -4.17 5.35 4.94
C ILE A 165 -3.35 6.27 4.02
N ILE A 166 -3.53 6.16 2.71
CA ILE A 166 -2.84 7.00 1.73
C ILE A 166 -3.18 8.48 1.96
N ARG A 167 -4.46 8.82 2.13
CA ARG A 167 -4.90 10.19 2.38
C ARG A 167 -4.35 10.74 3.69
N HIS A 168 -4.25 9.91 4.74
CA HIS A 168 -3.62 10.31 6.00
C HIS A 168 -2.17 10.76 5.78
N VAL A 169 -1.36 9.92 5.11
CA VAL A 169 0.03 10.26 4.77
C VAL A 169 0.14 11.51 3.89
N LEU A 170 -0.75 11.66 2.91
CA LEU A 170 -0.72 12.85 2.04
C LEU A 170 -1.12 14.13 2.79
N ASN A 171 -1.98 14.04 3.80
CA ASN A 171 -2.29 15.18 4.67
C ASN A 171 -1.11 15.56 5.53
N ASP A 172 -0.40 14.60 6.16
CA ASP A 172 0.82 14.84 6.91
C ASP A 172 1.88 15.58 6.07
N VAL A 173 2.03 15.15 4.81
CA VAL A 173 2.95 15.82 3.88
C VAL A 173 2.51 17.25 3.56
N LYS A 174 1.20 17.48 3.40
CA LYS A 174 0.64 18.77 3.02
C LYS A 174 0.74 19.83 4.12
N ASP A 175 0.49 19.45 5.36
CA ASP A 175 0.52 20.37 6.49
C ASP A 175 1.85 20.36 7.26
N GLY A 176 2.74 19.41 6.94
CA GLY A 176 4.05 19.26 7.55
C GLY A 176 4.03 18.70 8.98
N LYS A 177 2.91 18.09 9.38
CA LYS A 177 2.76 17.45 10.69
C LYS A 177 2.62 15.96 10.52
N VAL A 178 3.33 15.18 11.30
CA VAL A 178 3.20 13.73 11.36
C VAL A 178 2.24 13.40 12.49
N ASP A 179 0.99 13.12 12.15
CA ASP A 179 -0.04 12.81 13.14
C ASP A 179 0.09 11.37 13.68
N GLY A 180 0.70 10.47 12.91
CA GLY A 180 0.84 9.05 13.25
C GLY A 180 -0.49 8.32 13.33
N TYR A 181 -0.48 7.13 13.93
CA TYR A 181 -1.68 6.33 14.11
C TYR A 181 -2.00 6.14 15.59
N GLY A 182 -3.23 6.47 15.96
CA GLY A 182 -3.67 6.34 17.34
C GLY A 182 -3.64 4.89 17.84
N PHE A 183 -3.00 4.67 18.98
CA PHE A 183 -3.01 3.40 19.68
C PHE A 183 -3.86 3.50 20.95
N HIS A 184 -4.84 2.62 21.09
CA HIS A 184 -5.76 2.68 22.23
C HIS A 184 -5.16 2.16 23.55
N GLY A 185 -4.00 1.48 23.53
CA GLY A 185 -3.32 0.99 24.72
C GLY A 185 -3.97 -0.19 25.44
N PHE A 186 -5.06 -0.74 24.91
CA PHE A 186 -5.78 -1.84 25.54
C PHE A 186 -5.42 -3.18 24.88
N LEU A 187 -5.34 -4.22 25.71
CA LEU A 187 -5.40 -5.60 25.24
C LEU A 187 -6.88 -5.97 25.12
N THR A 188 -7.27 -6.47 23.96
CA THR A 188 -8.66 -6.84 23.69
C THR A 188 -8.78 -8.31 23.31
N GLN A 189 -9.87 -8.93 23.73
CA GLN A 189 -10.25 -10.28 23.32
C GLN A 189 -11.65 -10.26 22.73
N SER A 190 -11.82 -10.86 21.55
CA SER A 190 -13.15 -11.03 20.94
C SER A 190 -14.04 -11.89 21.82
N LEU A 191 -15.29 -11.48 22.02
CA LEU A 191 -16.32 -12.22 22.73
C LEU A 191 -17.15 -13.12 21.79
N GLU A 192 -16.64 -13.46 20.63
CA GLU A 192 -17.35 -14.34 19.68
C GLU A 192 -17.32 -15.82 20.08
N ASN A 193 -16.38 -16.24 20.92
CA ASN A 193 -16.30 -17.59 21.42
C ASN A 193 -17.58 -17.93 22.25
N PRO A 194 -18.30 -19.01 21.95
CA PRO A 194 -19.56 -19.36 22.63
C PRO A 194 -19.44 -19.49 24.16
N SER A 195 -18.32 -19.98 24.67
CA SER A 195 -18.08 -20.09 26.09
C SER A 195 -17.88 -18.75 26.77
N MET A 196 -17.20 -17.83 26.11
CA MET A 196 -17.03 -16.44 26.55
C MET A 196 -18.36 -15.71 26.53
N ARG A 197 -19.14 -15.84 25.46
CA ARG A 197 -20.47 -15.26 25.33
C ARG A 197 -21.37 -15.69 26.49
N ARG A 198 -21.43 -17.01 26.79
CA ARG A 198 -22.21 -17.53 27.94
C ARG A 198 -21.71 -16.98 29.27
N ARG A 199 -20.39 -16.91 29.47
CA ARG A 199 -19.79 -16.38 30.71
C ARG A 199 -20.19 -14.94 30.99
N TYR A 200 -20.25 -14.10 29.94
CA TYR A 200 -20.59 -12.69 30.05
C TYR A 200 -22.07 -12.37 29.76
N GLY A 201 -22.90 -13.38 29.58
CA GLY A 201 -24.36 -13.24 29.44
C GLY A 201 -24.81 -12.60 28.13
N LEU A 202 -23.98 -12.67 27.06
CA LEU A 202 -24.30 -12.10 25.74
C LEU A 202 -25.41 -12.93 25.07
N GLN A 203 -26.37 -12.21 24.49
CA GLN A 203 -27.41 -12.78 23.63
C GLN A 203 -26.83 -13.09 22.24
N ASP A 204 -27.53 -13.91 21.43
CA ASP A 204 -27.03 -14.40 20.15
C ASP A 204 -26.68 -13.27 19.14
N GLN A 205 -27.42 -12.18 19.19
CA GLN A 205 -27.21 -11.00 18.30
C GLN A 205 -26.26 -9.94 18.87
N GLU A 206 -25.81 -10.09 20.10
CA GLU A 206 -24.86 -9.16 20.70
C GLU A 206 -23.44 -9.54 20.34
N THR A 207 -22.58 -8.57 20.08
CA THR A 207 -21.14 -8.73 19.87
C THR A 207 -20.38 -7.83 20.81
N GLY A 208 -19.09 -8.07 20.96
CA GLY A 208 -18.26 -7.20 21.78
C GLY A 208 -16.83 -7.67 21.92
N ILE A 209 -16.09 -6.87 22.65
CA ILE A 209 -14.70 -7.16 23.04
C ILE A 209 -14.59 -7.03 24.56
N LEU A 210 -13.78 -7.89 25.14
CA LEU A 210 -13.31 -7.75 26.52
C LEU A 210 -12.05 -6.86 26.46
N VAL A 211 -12.01 -5.87 27.35
CA VAL A 211 -10.86 -4.96 27.56
C VAL A 211 -10.19 -5.30 28.87
#